data_7c4cac3080f5e313193c702d18a2473d
#
_entry.id   7c4cac3080f5e313193c702d18a2473d
#
_cell.length_a   1.000
_cell.length_b   1.000
_cell.length_c   1.000
_cell.angle_alpha   90.00
_cell.angle_beta   90.00
_cell.angle_gamma   90.00
#
_symmetry.space_group_name_H-M   'P 1'
#
loop_
_entity.id
_entity.type
_entity.pdbx_description
1 polymer ?
#
loop_
_entity_poly.entity_id
_entity_poly.type
_entity_poly.pdbx_seq_one_letter_code
_entity_poly.pdbx_strand_id
1 'polypeptide(L)'
;MKNNDLRDKLKNRIKTIKLPQGIVGLYLYGSVLNDNLRTDSDIDVGMLTSYRVKPIDRLNLIAVVEAEIKSLFASLDYEREISVLDMRGKYVSVPLLFKVVTEGFLFYEKNRNERINFENAIKSEYFDLKPYIDSLIKEKYEDLLKKTGTHR
;
A
#
# COMPACT_ATOMS: atom_id res chain seq x y z
N MET A 1 -14.16 -15.89 -3.41
CA MET A 1 -13.11 -16.25 -2.43
C MET A 1 -13.18 -15.30 -1.25
N LYS A 2 -13.20 -15.82 -0.07
CA LYS A 2 -13.19 -15.00 1.15
C LYS A 2 -11.80 -14.40 1.38
N ASN A 3 -11.75 -13.26 2.03
CA ASN A 3 -10.53 -12.51 2.30
C ASN A 3 -9.44 -13.36 2.96
N ASN A 4 -9.81 -14.17 3.95
CA ASN A 4 -8.86 -15.02 4.67
C ASN A 4 -8.22 -16.07 3.76
N ASP A 5 -8.99 -16.63 2.84
CA ASP A 5 -8.48 -17.63 1.87
C ASP A 5 -7.46 -16.99 0.92
N LEU A 6 -7.75 -15.77 0.45
CA LEU A 6 -6.83 -15.03 -0.42
C LEU A 6 -5.53 -14.73 0.30
N ARG A 7 -5.60 -14.26 1.55
CA ARG A 7 -4.41 -13.94 2.35
C ARG A 7 -3.53 -15.17 2.57
N ASP A 8 -4.13 -16.29 2.92
CA ASP A 8 -3.40 -17.55 3.14
C ASP A 8 -2.74 -18.04 1.85
N LYS A 9 -3.46 -17.98 0.74
CA LYS A 9 -2.93 -18.39 -0.56
C LYS A 9 -1.79 -17.48 -1.01
N LEU A 10 -1.90 -16.18 -0.79
CA LEU A 10 -0.83 -15.23 -1.11
C LEU A 10 0.43 -15.53 -0.30
N LYS A 11 0.29 -15.72 1.01
CA LYS A 11 1.43 -16.03 1.88
C LYS A 11 2.14 -17.31 1.46
N ASN A 12 1.39 -18.30 1.03
CA ASN A 12 1.97 -19.56 0.59
C ASN A 12 2.60 -19.46 -0.78
N ARG A 13 1.92 -18.80 -1.73
CA ARG A 13 2.40 -18.68 -3.11
C ARG A 13 3.59 -17.76 -3.27
N ILE A 14 3.67 -16.69 -2.48
CA ILE A 14 4.79 -15.74 -2.57
C ILE A 14 6.13 -16.43 -2.25
N LYS A 15 6.11 -17.49 -1.46
CA LYS A 15 7.32 -18.26 -1.15
C LYS A 15 7.88 -18.98 -2.36
N THR A 16 7.08 -19.23 -3.37
CA THR A 16 7.50 -19.91 -4.60
C THR A 16 8.08 -18.96 -5.64
N ILE A 17 7.98 -17.66 -5.41
CA ILE A 17 8.43 -16.62 -6.33
C ILE A 17 9.77 -16.08 -5.86
N LYS A 18 10.71 -15.94 -6.79
CA LYS A 18 11.98 -15.30 -6.49
C LYS A 18 11.90 -13.83 -6.86
N LEU A 19 11.83 -12.97 -5.83
CA LEU A 19 11.84 -11.53 -6.02
C LEU A 19 13.28 -11.00 -6.02
N PRO A 20 13.53 -9.87 -6.73
CA PRO A 20 14.86 -9.26 -6.73
C PRO A 20 15.32 -8.81 -5.36
N GLN A 21 16.62 -8.68 -5.18
CA GLN A 21 17.18 -8.08 -3.99
C GLN A 21 16.74 -6.62 -3.87
N GLY A 22 16.69 -6.11 -2.66
CA GLY A 22 16.31 -4.74 -2.38
C GLY A 22 14.85 -4.57 -1.97
N ILE A 23 14.00 -5.56 -2.17
CA ILE A 23 12.62 -5.52 -1.71
C ILE A 23 12.57 -6.00 -0.25
N VAL A 24 12.15 -5.11 0.64
CA VAL A 24 12.06 -5.36 2.09
C VAL A 24 10.73 -6.00 2.45
N GLY A 25 9.65 -5.54 1.86
CA GLY A 25 8.31 -6.04 2.13
C GLY A 25 7.31 -5.63 1.07
N LEU A 26 6.22 -6.40 0.99
CA LEU A 26 5.09 -6.11 0.11
C LEU A 26 3.80 -6.15 0.93
N TYR A 27 2.98 -5.13 0.73
CA TYR A 27 1.68 -4.96 1.38
C TYR A 27 0.56 -5.00 0.37
N LEU A 28 -0.49 -5.70 0.71
CA LEU A 28 -1.74 -5.63 -0.03
C LEU A 28 -2.63 -4.61 0.66
N TYR A 29 -3.21 -3.66 -0.09
CA TYR A 29 -4.08 -2.66 0.51
C TYR A 29 -5.20 -2.27 -0.45
N GLY A 30 -6.09 -1.39 0.00
CA GLY A 30 -7.19 -0.91 -0.82
C GLY A 30 -8.36 -1.88 -0.89
N SER A 31 -9.12 -1.80 -1.98
CA SER A 31 -10.40 -2.51 -2.13
C SER A 31 -10.27 -4.02 -2.10
N VAL A 32 -9.12 -4.57 -2.45
CA VAL A 32 -8.87 -6.02 -2.44
C VAL A 32 -8.99 -6.63 -1.04
N LEU A 33 -8.81 -5.83 0.01
CA LEU A 33 -8.96 -6.28 1.40
C LEU A 33 -10.42 -6.29 1.87
N ASN A 34 -11.32 -5.70 1.10
CA ASN A 34 -12.75 -5.65 1.41
C ASN A 34 -13.47 -6.79 0.69
N ASP A 35 -14.54 -7.31 1.30
CA ASP A 35 -15.33 -8.39 0.72
C ASP A 35 -16.07 -7.98 -0.57
N ASN A 36 -16.12 -6.68 -0.87
CA ASN A 36 -16.75 -6.12 -2.06
C ASN A 36 -15.76 -5.94 -3.22
N LEU A 37 -15.04 -6.98 -3.54
CA LEU A 37 -14.06 -6.98 -4.61
C LEU A 37 -14.78 -6.89 -5.97
N ARG A 38 -14.70 -5.70 -6.59
CA ARG A 38 -15.23 -5.52 -7.94
C ARG A 38 -14.32 -6.22 -8.94
N THR A 39 -14.93 -6.82 -9.96
CA THR A 39 -14.20 -7.59 -10.98
C THR A 39 -13.28 -6.75 -11.85
N ASP A 40 -13.47 -5.42 -11.84
CA ASP A 40 -12.71 -4.46 -12.65
C ASP A 40 -11.70 -3.63 -11.83
N SER A 41 -11.61 -3.87 -10.52
CA SER A 41 -10.70 -3.09 -9.66
C SER A 41 -9.26 -3.57 -9.80
N ASP A 42 -8.33 -2.63 -9.85
CA ASP A 42 -6.90 -2.93 -9.76
C ASP A 42 -6.56 -3.45 -8.36
N ILE A 43 -5.52 -4.26 -8.30
CA ILE A 43 -4.98 -4.75 -7.04
C ILE A 43 -3.85 -3.81 -6.62
N ASP A 44 -4.00 -3.19 -5.45
CA ASP A 44 -3.04 -2.23 -4.94
C ASP A 44 -1.99 -2.92 -4.06
N VAL A 45 -0.73 -2.77 -4.43
CA VAL A 45 0.40 -3.37 -3.72
C VAL A 45 1.37 -2.27 -3.31
N GLY A 46 1.66 -2.17 -2.02
CA GLY A 46 2.71 -1.31 -1.50
C GLY A 46 4.05 -2.03 -1.53
N MET A 47 5.03 -1.43 -2.19
CA MET A 47 6.38 -1.97 -2.26
C MET A 47 7.30 -1.16 -1.36
N LEU A 48 7.82 -1.80 -0.33
CA LEU A 48 8.84 -1.21 0.51
C LEU A 48 10.21 -1.77 0.12
N THR A 49 11.08 -0.89 -0.35
CA THR A 49 12.47 -1.24 -0.68
C THR A 49 13.40 -0.87 0.46
N SER A 50 14.63 -1.44 0.43
CA SER A 50 15.67 -1.03 1.34
C SER A 50 16.01 0.46 1.12
N TYR A 51 16.36 1.16 2.20
CA TYR A 51 16.78 2.55 2.12
C TYR A 51 18.04 2.73 1.25
N ARG A 52 18.78 1.65 0.99
CA ARG A 52 20.00 1.66 0.17
C ARG A 52 19.71 1.67 -1.32
N VAL A 53 18.49 1.33 -1.73
CA VAL A 53 18.10 1.30 -3.14
C VAL A 53 17.88 2.70 -3.65
N LYS A 54 18.56 3.06 -4.74
CA LYS A 54 18.45 4.39 -5.34
C LYS A 54 17.09 4.56 -6.03
N PRO A 55 16.58 5.81 -6.16
CA PRO A 55 15.29 6.05 -6.80
C PRO A 55 15.17 5.45 -8.21
N ILE A 56 16.22 5.54 -9.02
CA ILE A 56 16.19 4.97 -10.37
C ILE A 56 16.05 3.45 -10.35
N ASP A 57 16.68 2.79 -9.39
CA ASP A 57 16.60 1.35 -9.24
C ASP A 57 15.23 0.92 -8.72
N ARG A 58 14.56 1.77 -7.91
CA ARG A 58 13.20 1.49 -7.47
C ARG A 58 12.21 1.44 -8.63
N LEU A 59 12.40 2.27 -9.65
CA LEU A 59 11.55 2.21 -10.85
C LEU A 59 11.64 0.85 -11.54
N ASN A 60 12.84 0.30 -11.64
CA ASN A 60 13.04 -1.04 -12.21
C ASN A 60 12.38 -2.11 -11.35
N LEU A 61 12.49 -1.98 -10.02
CA LEU A 61 11.86 -2.92 -9.09
C LEU A 61 10.33 -2.87 -9.16
N ILE A 62 9.73 -1.70 -9.36
CA ILE A 62 8.30 -1.56 -9.56
C ILE A 62 7.83 -2.42 -10.74
N ALA A 63 8.51 -2.32 -11.88
CA ALA A 63 8.16 -3.08 -13.07
C ALA A 63 8.25 -4.58 -12.84
N VAL A 64 9.30 -5.04 -12.15
CA VAL A 64 9.47 -6.46 -11.84
C VAL A 64 8.40 -6.96 -10.88
N VAL A 65 8.13 -6.21 -9.82
CA VAL A 65 7.10 -6.57 -8.84
C VAL A 65 5.72 -6.61 -9.50
N GLU A 66 5.41 -5.63 -10.33
CA GLU A 66 4.15 -5.59 -11.05
C GLU A 66 3.94 -6.86 -11.87
N ALA A 67 4.94 -7.26 -12.66
CA ALA A 67 4.86 -8.45 -13.49
C ALA A 67 4.75 -9.73 -12.65
N GLU A 68 5.57 -9.88 -11.62
CA GLU A 68 5.59 -11.07 -10.77
C GLU A 68 4.30 -11.21 -9.97
N ILE A 69 3.78 -10.13 -9.42
CA ILE A 69 2.54 -10.17 -8.62
C ILE A 69 1.33 -10.38 -9.54
N LYS A 70 1.33 -9.79 -10.73
CA LYS A 70 0.27 -10.04 -11.70
C LYS A 70 0.19 -11.53 -12.05
N SER A 71 1.33 -12.16 -12.30
CA SER A 71 1.41 -13.59 -12.56
C SER A 71 0.94 -14.42 -11.37
N LEU A 72 1.31 -14.01 -10.15
CA LEU A 72 0.89 -14.66 -8.92
C LEU A 72 -0.64 -14.64 -8.78
N PHE A 73 -1.27 -13.48 -8.95
CA PHE A 73 -2.73 -13.35 -8.86
C PHE A 73 -3.43 -14.12 -9.96
N ALA A 74 -2.90 -14.13 -11.17
CA ALA A 74 -3.45 -14.94 -12.26
C ALA A 74 -3.46 -16.43 -11.91
N SER A 75 -2.43 -16.92 -11.22
CA SER A 75 -2.37 -18.29 -10.75
C SER A 75 -3.41 -18.62 -9.68
N LEU A 76 -4.00 -17.60 -9.06
CA LEU A 76 -5.06 -17.71 -8.08
C LEU A 76 -6.44 -17.35 -8.67
N ASP A 77 -6.56 -17.34 -9.99
CA ASP A 77 -7.77 -17.00 -10.74
C ASP A 77 -8.20 -15.53 -10.62
N TYR A 78 -7.25 -14.63 -10.31
CA TYR A 78 -7.48 -13.20 -10.29
C TYR A 78 -6.69 -12.55 -11.43
N GLU A 79 -7.32 -12.40 -12.58
CA GLU A 79 -6.72 -11.71 -13.72
C GLU A 79 -7.06 -10.22 -13.63
N ARG A 80 -6.16 -9.46 -13.00
CA ARG A 80 -6.33 -8.04 -12.77
C ARG A 80 -5.03 -7.29 -12.94
N GLU A 81 -5.15 -6.01 -13.22
CA GLU A 81 -4.00 -5.14 -13.24
C GLU A 81 -3.49 -4.91 -11.81
N ILE A 82 -2.18 -4.84 -11.69
CA ILE A 82 -1.51 -4.59 -10.41
C ILE A 82 -1.02 -3.15 -10.42
N SER A 83 -1.40 -2.40 -9.40
CA SER A 83 -0.89 -1.05 -9.17
C SER A 83 0.13 -1.11 -8.04
N VAL A 84 1.38 -0.83 -8.34
CA VAL A 84 2.47 -0.88 -7.35
C VAL A 84 2.79 0.53 -6.87
N LEU A 85 2.68 0.74 -5.57
CA LEU A 85 3.05 1.98 -4.90
C LEU A 85 4.49 1.85 -4.39
N ASP A 86 5.37 2.76 -4.83
CA ASP A 86 6.69 2.92 -4.24
C ASP A 86 6.54 3.64 -2.90
N MET A 87 6.63 2.90 -1.79
CA MET A 87 6.41 3.47 -0.46
C MET A 87 7.49 4.46 -0.03
N ARG A 88 8.62 4.49 -0.73
CA ARG A 88 9.68 5.49 -0.52
C ARG A 88 9.62 6.63 -1.54
N GLY A 89 8.57 6.67 -2.34
CA GLY A 89 8.37 7.71 -3.35
C GLY A 89 8.27 9.10 -2.72
N LYS A 90 8.89 10.07 -3.38
CA LYS A 90 8.99 11.45 -2.88
C LYS A 90 7.63 12.13 -2.66
N TYR A 91 6.65 11.78 -3.49
CA TYR A 91 5.35 12.45 -3.48
C TYR A 91 4.22 11.62 -2.87
N VAL A 92 4.56 10.51 -2.23
CA VAL A 92 3.56 9.69 -1.56
C VAL A 92 3.17 10.35 -0.23
N SER A 93 1.88 10.51 0.00
CA SER A 93 1.40 11.19 1.20
C SER A 93 1.58 10.34 2.44
N VAL A 94 1.87 10.99 3.56
CA VAL A 94 2.01 10.32 4.86
C VAL A 94 0.71 9.63 5.29
N PRO A 95 -0.48 10.25 5.13
CA PRO A 95 -1.74 9.56 5.46
C PRO A 95 -1.94 8.27 4.68
N LEU A 96 -1.58 8.23 3.39
CA LEU A 96 -1.68 7.00 2.61
C LEU A 96 -0.71 5.95 3.14
N LEU A 97 0.54 6.31 3.39
CA LEU A 97 1.53 5.38 3.94
C LEU A 97 1.10 4.83 5.30
N PHE A 98 0.56 5.70 6.16
CA PHE A 98 0.03 5.29 7.46
C PHE A 98 -1.09 4.25 7.29
N LYS A 99 -1.99 4.48 6.35
CA LYS A 99 -3.07 3.54 6.07
C LYS A 99 -2.54 2.19 5.59
N VAL A 100 -1.54 2.20 4.70
CA VAL A 100 -0.93 0.96 4.18
C VAL A 100 -0.28 0.16 5.31
N VAL A 101 0.51 0.81 6.16
CA VAL A 101 1.26 0.09 7.21
C VAL A 101 0.38 -0.34 8.39
N THR A 102 -0.75 0.32 8.64
CA THR A 102 -1.64 -0.02 9.75
C THR A 102 -2.80 -0.93 9.35
N GLU A 103 -3.35 -0.76 8.16
CA GLU A 103 -4.52 -1.51 7.68
C GLU A 103 -4.18 -2.53 6.60
N GLY A 104 -3.04 -2.36 5.93
CA GLY A 104 -2.61 -3.25 4.86
C GLY A 104 -2.23 -4.63 5.37
N PHE A 105 -2.18 -5.58 4.44
CA PHE A 105 -1.79 -6.95 4.71
C PHE A 105 -0.38 -7.19 4.19
N LEU A 106 0.57 -7.40 5.10
CA LEU A 106 1.96 -7.73 4.76
C LEU A 106 2.02 -9.19 4.32
N PHE A 107 2.25 -9.43 3.02
CA PHE A 107 2.30 -10.79 2.48
C PHE A 107 3.70 -11.25 2.09
N TYR A 108 4.67 -10.35 2.10
CA TYR A 108 6.08 -10.66 1.85
C TYR A 108 6.96 -9.82 2.78
N GLU A 109 7.91 -10.46 3.44
CA GLU A 109 8.85 -9.79 4.32
C GLU A 109 10.23 -10.42 4.14
N LYS A 110 11.21 -9.62 3.74
CA LYS A 110 12.60 -10.03 3.60
C LYS A 110 13.48 -9.50 4.71
N ASN A 111 13.21 -8.27 5.20
CA ASN A 111 13.99 -7.64 6.24
C ASN A 111 13.05 -7.02 7.28
N ARG A 112 12.87 -7.74 8.37
CA ARG A 112 11.95 -7.33 9.43
C ARG A 112 12.37 -6.03 10.11
N ASN A 113 13.66 -5.87 10.38
CA ASN A 113 14.15 -4.69 11.09
C ASN A 113 13.95 -3.41 10.25
N GLU A 114 14.27 -3.45 8.96
CA GLU A 114 14.02 -2.31 8.09
C GLU A 114 12.53 -2.00 7.97
N ARG A 115 11.70 -3.04 7.87
CA ARG A 115 10.25 -2.85 7.80
C ARG A 115 9.72 -2.16 9.05
N ILE A 116 10.08 -2.67 10.22
CA ILE A 116 9.62 -2.09 11.50
C ILE A 116 10.11 -0.65 11.65
N ASN A 117 11.35 -0.37 11.28
CA ASN A 117 11.91 0.98 11.35
C ASN A 117 11.14 1.94 10.43
N PHE A 118 10.82 1.50 9.22
CA PHE A 118 10.03 2.30 8.29
C PHE A 118 8.63 2.57 8.84
N GLU A 119 7.94 1.52 9.30
CA GLU A 119 6.58 1.65 9.84
C GLU A 119 6.53 2.59 11.04
N ASN A 120 7.50 2.47 11.95
CA ASN A 120 7.57 3.34 13.13
C ASN A 120 7.81 4.80 12.73
N ALA A 121 8.67 5.04 11.75
CA ALA A 121 8.92 6.39 11.23
C ALA A 121 7.65 7.00 10.62
N ILE A 122 6.91 6.23 9.83
CA ILE A 122 5.65 6.69 9.23
C ILE A 122 4.60 6.98 10.29
N LYS A 123 4.46 6.11 11.26
CA LYS A 123 3.50 6.30 12.36
C LYS A 123 3.82 7.57 13.15
N SER A 124 5.08 7.78 13.48
CA SER A 124 5.54 8.98 14.19
C SER A 124 5.25 10.24 13.38
N GLU A 125 5.58 10.24 12.10
CA GLU A 125 5.34 11.37 11.22
C GLU A 125 3.84 11.67 11.05
N TYR A 126 3.03 10.63 10.93
CA TYR A 126 1.57 10.78 10.84
C TYR A 126 0.99 11.45 12.10
N PHE A 127 1.39 11.01 13.29
CA PHE A 127 0.88 11.58 14.52
C PHE A 127 1.35 13.03 14.74
N ASP A 128 2.53 13.37 14.24
CA ASP A 128 2.98 14.77 14.24
C ASP A 128 2.15 15.64 13.30
N LEU A 129 1.71 15.09 12.17
CA LEU A 129 0.91 15.82 11.18
C LEU A 129 -0.59 15.81 11.47
N LYS A 130 -1.07 14.88 12.29
CA LYS A 130 -2.51 14.66 12.52
C LYS A 130 -3.27 15.91 12.94
N PRO A 131 -2.79 16.76 13.87
CA PRO A 131 -3.52 17.98 14.22
C PRO A 131 -3.74 18.91 13.02
N TYR A 132 -2.77 19.02 12.13
CA TYR A 132 -2.88 19.85 10.93
C TYR A 132 -3.88 19.26 9.94
N ILE A 133 -3.83 17.93 9.74
CA ILE A 133 -4.76 17.22 8.85
C ILE A 133 -6.19 17.39 9.35
N ASP A 134 -6.44 17.22 10.64
CA ASP A 134 -7.76 17.37 11.27
C ASP A 134 -8.28 18.81 11.11
N SER A 135 -7.42 19.80 11.26
CA SER A 135 -7.78 21.21 11.05
C SER A 135 -8.17 21.49 9.60
N LEU A 136 -7.43 20.95 8.64
CA LEU A 136 -7.73 21.13 7.20
C LEU A 136 -9.04 20.47 6.81
N ILE A 137 -9.33 19.29 7.34
CA ILE A 137 -10.60 18.60 7.09
C ILE A 137 -11.77 19.41 7.65
N LYS A 138 -11.63 19.93 8.85
CA LYS A 138 -12.66 20.77 9.49
C LYS A 138 -12.93 22.04 8.68
N GLU A 139 -11.89 22.73 8.26
CA GLU A 139 -11.99 23.93 7.45
C GLU A 139 -12.70 23.66 6.11
N LYS A 140 -12.33 22.57 5.46
CA LYS A 140 -12.95 22.14 4.21
C LYS A 140 -14.45 21.85 4.38
N TYR A 141 -14.81 21.19 5.48
CA TYR A 141 -16.20 20.89 5.79
C TYR A 141 -17.02 22.18 6.01
N GLU A 142 -16.47 23.14 6.74
CA GLU A 142 -17.11 24.44 6.96
C GLU A 142 -17.31 25.18 5.64
N ASP A 143 -16.33 25.17 4.75
CA ASP A 143 -16.43 25.78 3.42
C ASP A 143 -17.53 25.14 2.58
N LEU A 144 -17.65 23.81 2.62
CA LEU A 144 -18.71 23.09 1.90
C LEU A 144 -20.10 23.50 2.41
N LEU A 145 -20.27 23.65 3.72
CA LEU A 145 -21.53 24.09 4.30
C LEU A 145 -21.90 25.51 3.83
N LYS A 146 -20.93 26.41 3.76
CA LYS A 146 -21.14 27.78 3.24
C LYS A 146 -21.56 27.76 1.77
N LYS A 147 -20.92 26.94 0.93
CA LYS A 147 -21.23 26.84 -0.50
C LYS A 147 -22.62 26.26 -0.76
N THR A 148 -23.10 25.38 0.09
CA THR A 148 -24.43 24.77 -0.06
C THR A 148 -25.56 25.63 0.51
N GLY A 149 -25.24 26.75 1.13
CA GLY A 149 -26.24 27.63 1.75
C GLY A 149 -26.90 27.06 3.00
N THR A 150 -26.36 26.03 3.58
CA THR A 150 -26.90 25.38 4.79
C THR A 150 -26.45 26.03 6.08
N HIS A 151 -25.49 26.92 6.02
CA HIS A 151 -25.04 27.70 7.15
C HIS A 151 -26.05 28.82 7.49
N ARG A 152 -26.22 29.07 8.71
CA ARG A 152 -27.06 30.16 9.16
C ARG A 152 -26.48 30.83 10.40
#